data_35afb6aa427b4653516cd4582a291a23
#
_entry.id   35afb6aa427b4653516cd4582a291a23
#
_cell.length_a   1.000
_cell.length_b   1.000
_cell.length_c   1.000
_cell.angle_alpha   90.00
_cell.angle_beta   90.00
_cell.angle_gamma   90.00
#
_symmetry.space_group_name_H-M   'P 1'
#
loop_
_entity.id
_entity.type
_entity.pdbx_description
1 polymer ?
#
loop_
_entity_poly.entity_id
_entity_poly.type
_entity_poly.pdbx_seq_one_letter_code
_entity_poly.pdbx_strand_id
1 'polypeptide(L)'
;MLVTIGGGLLIGFVTRPGEWYRNLAKPWFTPPNSVFAPAWTTLYVLIAIAGWRTFTRDAQSAAMIVWTIALILNFVWSPIFFGVHRPTAALAIILALLANILVFIFVSWPQDSMTALLFAPYAVWVAFATVLNAAICRLNRFA
;
A
#
# COMPACT_ATOMS: atom_id res chain seq x y z
N MET A 1 16.18 2.27 -3.65
CA MET A 1 15.78 1.71 -2.35
C MET A 1 15.55 2.78 -1.29
N LEU A 2 16.47 3.75 -1.15
CA LEU A 2 16.35 4.79 -0.11
C LEU A 2 15.09 5.64 -0.27
N VAL A 3 14.69 5.96 -1.50
CA VAL A 3 13.49 6.76 -1.76
C VAL A 3 12.23 6.01 -1.29
N THR A 4 12.14 4.70 -1.55
CA THR A 4 10.99 3.90 -1.16
C THR A 4 10.89 3.78 0.36
N ILE A 5 11.97 3.40 1.02
CA ILE A 5 11.98 3.18 2.46
C ILE A 5 11.87 4.51 3.19
N GLY A 6 12.68 5.50 2.80
CA GLY A 6 12.68 6.82 3.44
C GLY A 6 11.36 7.54 3.23
N GLY A 7 10.81 7.51 2.01
CA GLY A 7 9.52 8.12 1.71
C GLY A 7 8.38 7.45 2.48
N GLY A 8 8.39 6.11 2.53
CA GLY A 8 7.40 5.36 3.29
C GLY A 8 7.43 5.65 4.78
N LEU A 9 8.63 5.72 5.37
CA LEU A 9 8.80 6.06 6.78
C LEU A 9 8.36 7.49 7.07
N LEU A 10 8.71 8.44 6.19
CA LEU A 10 8.32 9.83 6.35
C LEU A 10 6.79 9.97 6.31
N ILE A 11 6.12 9.36 5.32
CA ILE A 11 4.67 9.42 5.21
C ILE A 11 4.02 8.75 6.41
N GLY A 12 4.54 7.62 6.85
CA GLY A 12 4.04 6.93 8.05
C GLY A 12 4.17 7.78 9.31
N PHE A 13 5.26 8.53 9.45
CA PHE A 13 5.45 9.43 10.59
C PHE A 13 4.47 10.61 10.54
N VAL A 14 4.31 11.22 9.36
CA VAL A 14 3.46 12.41 9.18
C VAL A 14 1.98 12.06 9.28
N THR A 15 1.57 10.89 8.78
CA THR A 15 0.17 10.50 8.67
C THR A 15 -0.20 9.31 9.55
N ARG A 16 0.56 9.08 10.63
CA ARG A 16 0.28 7.99 11.57
C ARG A 16 -1.12 8.13 12.16
N PRO A 17 -1.77 7.01 12.54
CA PRO A 17 -3.10 7.06 13.14
C PRO A 17 -3.13 7.93 14.39
N GLY A 18 -4.04 8.89 14.41
CA GLY A 18 -4.22 9.81 15.51
C GLY A 18 -5.56 9.64 16.19
N GLU A 19 -5.98 10.69 16.91
CA GLU A 19 -7.22 10.69 17.65
C GLU A 19 -8.44 10.49 16.76
N TRP A 20 -8.44 11.09 15.56
CA TRP A 20 -9.53 10.90 14.60
C TRP A 20 -9.75 9.42 14.30
N TYR A 21 -8.68 8.68 14.01
CA TYR A 21 -8.76 7.25 13.70
C TYR A 21 -9.23 6.45 14.89
N ARG A 22 -8.77 6.79 16.11
CA ARG A 22 -9.17 6.08 17.33
C ARG A 22 -10.66 6.23 17.62
N ASN A 23 -11.26 7.36 17.22
CA ASN A 23 -12.65 7.66 17.47
C ASN A 23 -13.59 7.11 16.40
N LEU A 24 -13.05 6.53 15.31
CA LEU A 24 -13.86 5.90 14.28
C LEU A 24 -14.46 4.59 14.76
N ALA A 25 -15.67 4.29 14.30
CA ALA A 25 -16.20 2.94 14.40
C ALA A 25 -15.41 2.03 13.47
N LYS A 26 -14.87 0.94 14.02
CA LYS A 26 -14.00 0.03 13.28
C LYS A 26 -14.50 -1.40 13.40
N PRO A 27 -14.27 -2.25 12.39
CA PRO A 27 -14.63 -3.66 12.49
C PRO A 27 -13.81 -4.37 13.56
N TRP A 28 -14.33 -5.47 14.09
CA TRP A 28 -13.68 -6.24 15.15
C TRP A 28 -12.30 -6.76 14.76
N PHE A 29 -12.04 -6.96 13.46
CA PHE A 29 -10.77 -7.46 12.97
C PHE A 29 -9.72 -6.37 12.76
N THR A 30 -10.00 -5.13 13.18
CA THR A 30 -9.01 -4.04 13.07
C THR A 30 -7.78 -4.35 13.91
N PRO A 31 -6.58 -4.41 13.31
CA PRO A 31 -5.38 -4.69 14.07
C PRO A 31 -5.01 -3.53 14.97
N PRO A 32 -4.27 -3.78 16.08
CA PRO A 32 -3.72 -2.70 16.88
C PRO A 32 -2.82 -1.78 16.06
N ASN A 33 -2.77 -0.49 16.42
CA ASN A 33 -1.91 0.47 15.73
C ASN A 33 -0.44 0.03 15.71
N SER A 34 0.01 -0.69 16.72
CA SER A 34 1.38 -1.21 16.81
C SER A 34 1.72 -2.23 15.72
N VAL A 35 0.73 -2.81 15.04
CA VAL A 35 0.94 -3.75 13.95
C VAL A 35 1.22 -3.04 12.62
N PHE A 36 0.65 -1.84 12.43
CA PHE A 36 0.76 -1.14 11.16
C PHE A 36 2.19 -0.77 10.79
N ALA A 37 2.95 -0.20 11.72
CA ALA A 37 4.30 0.26 11.43
C ALA A 37 5.25 -0.88 11.03
N PRO A 38 5.35 -2.00 11.78
CA PRO A 38 6.23 -3.10 11.36
C PRO A 38 5.75 -3.78 10.08
N ALA A 39 4.43 -3.90 9.87
CA ALA A 39 3.89 -4.48 8.66
C ALA A 39 4.28 -3.63 7.44
N TRP A 40 4.04 -2.33 7.49
CA TRP A 40 4.37 -1.43 6.39
C TRP A 40 5.88 -1.34 6.15
N THR A 41 6.69 -1.33 7.22
CA THR A 41 8.15 -1.31 7.09
C THR A 41 8.65 -2.54 6.35
N THR A 42 8.15 -3.72 6.72
CA THR A 42 8.49 -4.96 6.04
C THR A 42 8.11 -4.91 4.56
N LEU A 43 6.89 -4.44 4.28
CA LEU A 43 6.42 -4.34 2.90
C LEU A 43 7.24 -3.35 2.07
N TYR A 44 7.64 -2.21 2.64
CA TYR A 44 8.47 -1.25 1.91
C TYR A 44 9.84 -1.84 1.56
N VAL A 45 10.41 -2.68 2.41
CA VAL A 45 11.65 -3.38 2.09
C VAL A 45 11.43 -4.33 0.90
N LEU A 46 10.34 -5.10 0.92
CA LEU A 46 10.02 -6.01 -0.19
C LEU A 46 9.75 -5.26 -1.48
N ILE A 47 9.02 -4.16 -1.40
CA ILE A 47 8.72 -3.29 -2.55
C ILE A 47 10.02 -2.74 -3.15
N ALA A 48 10.92 -2.27 -2.28
CA ALA A 48 12.21 -1.72 -2.72
C ALA A 48 13.06 -2.76 -3.42
N ILE A 49 13.12 -3.99 -2.89
CA ILE A 49 13.86 -5.08 -3.51
C ILE A 49 13.26 -5.43 -4.88
N ALA A 50 11.92 -5.53 -4.95
CA ALA A 50 11.25 -5.81 -6.22
C ALA A 50 11.52 -4.72 -7.26
N GLY A 51 11.49 -3.46 -6.85
CA GLY A 51 11.79 -2.33 -7.73
C GLY A 51 13.24 -2.35 -8.22
N TRP A 52 14.18 -2.65 -7.32
CA TRP A 52 15.58 -2.76 -7.70
C TRP A 52 15.81 -3.90 -8.72
N ARG A 53 15.23 -5.08 -8.47
CA ARG A 53 15.36 -6.21 -9.40
C ARG A 53 14.76 -5.88 -10.76
N THR A 54 13.60 -5.21 -10.79
CA THR A 54 12.96 -4.80 -12.03
C THR A 54 13.79 -3.76 -12.77
N PHE A 55 14.29 -2.76 -12.06
CA PHE A 55 15.10 -1.69 -12.63
C PHE A 55 16.39 -2.23 -13.23
N THR A 56 17.09 -3.11 -12.53
CA THR A 56 18.37 -3.66 -13.00
C THR A 56 18.19 -4.59 -14.18
N ARG A 57 17.03 -5.24 -14.30
CA ARG A 57 16.74 -6.09 -15.45
C ARG A 57 16.38 -5.28 -16.69
N ASP A 58 15.48 -4.32 -16.54
CA ASP A 58 15.07 -3.41 -17.61
C ASP A 58 14.38 -2.17 -17.01
N ALA A 59 15.12 -1.08 -16.92
CA ALA A 59 14.63 0.17 -16.35
C ALA A 59 13.44 0.78 -17.11
N GLN A 60 13.25 0.40 -18.38
CA GLN A 60 12.19 0.94 -19.23
C GLN A 60 11.07 -0.06 -19.49
N SER A 61 11.03 -1.15 -18.72
CA SER A 61 10.02 -2.17 -18.88
C SER A 61 8.63 -1.71 -18.43
N ALA A 62 7.60 -2.37 -18.94
CA ALA A 62 6.23 -2.17 -18.47
C ALA A 62 6.12 -2.47 -16.98
N ALA A 63 6.83 -3.51 -16.49
CA ALA A 63 6.86 -3.83 -15.08
C ALA A 63 7.38 -2.67 -14.22
N MET A 64 8.40 -1.95 -14.71
CA MET A 64 8.94 -0.80 -13.98
C MET A 64 7.93 0.35 -13.90
N ILE A 65 7.18 0.59 -14.97
CA ILE A 65 6.12 1.60 -14.99
C ILE A 65 5.03 1.23 -13.99
N VAL A 66 4.59 -0.02 -13.99
CA VAL A 66 3.56 -0.51 -13.09
C VAL A 66 4.04 -0.41 -11.63
N TRP A 67 5.29 -0.76 -11.35
CA TRP A 67 5.88 -0.64 -10.01
C TRP A 67 5.87 0.81 -9.53
N THR A 68 6.26 1.74 -10.41
CA THR A 68 6.30 3.17 -10.07
C THR A 68 4.90 3.70 -9.75
N ILE A 69 3.90 3.31 -10.54
CA ILE A 69 2.51 3.71 -10.29
C ILE A 69 2.04 3.15 -8.94
N ALA A 70 2.37 1.89 -8.62
CA ALA A 70 2.04 1.29 -7.33
C ALA A 70 2.62 2.10 -6.17
N LEU A 71 3.87 2.53 -6.29
CA LEU A 71 4.53 3.32 -5.24
C LEU A 71 3.84 4.67 -5.05
N ILE A 72 3.48 5.35 -6.14
CA ILE A 72 2.78 6.63 -6.08
C ILE A 72 1.43 6.46 -5.40
N LEU A 73 0.64 5.46 -5.80
CA LEU A 73 -0.66 5.21 -5.19
C LEU A 73 -0.53 4.87 -3.71
N ASN A 74 0.49 4.09 -3.36
CA ASN A 74 0.77 3.75 -1.97
C ASN A 74 1.05 5.00 -1.14
N PHE A 75 1.91 5.89 -1.64
CA PHE A 75 2.27 7.11 -0.92
C PHE A 75 1.11 8.10 -0.79
N VAL A 76 0.15 8.05 -1.72
CA VAL A 76 -1.01 8.93 -1.70
C VAL A 76 -2.09 8.43 -0.74
N TRP A 77 -2.26 7.10 -0.60
CA TRP A 77 -3.34 6.53 0.18
C TRP A 77 -3.30 6.97 1.65
N SER A 78 -2.15 6.86 2.30
CA SER A 78 -2.03 7.13 3.74
C SER A 78 -2.35 8.59 4.09
N PRO A 79 -1.81 9.61 3.36
CA PRO A 79 -2.20 10.98 3.60
C PRO A 79 -3.70 11.24 3.39
N ILE A 80 -4.31 10.62 2.39
CA ILE A 80 -5.74 10.80 2.13
C ILE A 80 -6.58 10.20 3.25
N PHE A 81 -6.22 8.99 3.72
CA PHE A 81 -6.97 8.33 4.78
C PHE A 81 -6.77 9.01 6.14
N PHE A 82 -5.51 9.17 6.57
CA PHE A 82 -5.20 9.64 7.91
C PHE A 82 -5.02 11.16 8.00
N GLY A 83 -4.52 11.80 6.95
CA GLY A 83 -4.25 13.23 6.95
C GLY A 83 -5.45 14.08 6.56
N VAL A 84 -6.07 13.77 5.43
CA VAL A 84 -7.24 14.52 4.94
C VAL A 84 -8.54 13.99 5.55
N HIS A 85 -8.51 12.82 6.16
CA HIS A 85 -9.66 12.17 6.81
C HIS A 85 -10.79 11.87 5.82
N ARG A 86 -10.45 11.33 4.66
CA ARG A 86 -11.42 10.98 3.61
C ARG A 86 -11.35 9.49 3.26
N PRO A 87 -11.92 8.61 4.11
CA PRO A 87 -11.85 7.17 3.86
C PRO A 87 -12.47 6.73 2.53
N THR A 88 -13.52 7.41 2.07
CA THR A 88 -14.18 7.09 0.79
C THR A 88 -13.26 7.35 -0.39
N ALA A 89 -12.58 8.51 -0.40
CA ALA A 89 -11.58 8.80 -1.42
C ALA A 89 -10.40 7.83 -1.34
N ALA A 90 -9.95 7.52 -0.12
CA ALA A 90 -8.87 6.55 0.11
C ALA A 90 -9.25 5.16 -0.40
N LEU A 91 -10.52 4.77 -0.26
CA LEU A 91 -10.99 3.47 -0.77
C LEU A 91 -10.79 3.37 -2.29
N ALA A 92 -11.12 4.42 -3.03
CA ALA A 92 -10.89 4.42 -4.47
C ALA A 92 -9.41 4.27 -4.81
N ILE A 93 -8.54 4.95 -4.07
CA ILE A 93 -7.09 4.89 -4.28
C ILE A 93 -6.56 3.49 -3.97
N ILE A 94 -6.98 2.88 -2.86
CA ILE A 94 -6.46 1.57 -2.48
C ILE A 94 -6.98 0.46 -3.40
N LEU A 95 -8.17 0.61 -3.96
CA LEU A 95 -8.67 -0.32 -4.99
C LEU A 95 -7.82 -0.23 -6.25
N ALA A 96 -7.46 0.98 -6.68
CA ALA A 96 -6.57 1.18 -7.81
C ALA A 96 -5.19 0.59 -7.52
N LEU A 97 -4.69 0.76 -6.31
CA LEU A 97 -3.42 0.19 -5.88
C LEU A 97 -3.45 -1.34 -5.93
N LEU A 98 -4.49 -1.95 -5.39
CA LEU A 98 -4.62 -3.41 -5.40
C LEU A 98 -4.64 -3.95 -6.83
N ALA A 99 -5.42 -3.34 -7.72
CA ALA A 99 -5.46 -3.74 -9.13
C ALA A 99 -4.06 -3.62 -9.76
N ASN A 100 -3.35 -2.55 -9.48
CA ASN A 100 -2.02 -2.30 -10.01
C ASN A 100 -0.99 -3.31 -9.49
N ILE A 101 -1.09 -3.71 -8.22
CA ILE A 101 -0.24 -4.76 -7.63
C ILE A 101 -0.45 -6.09 -8.34
N LEU A 102 -1.70 -6.45 -8.60
CA LEU A 102 -2.02 -7.70 -9.30
C LEU A 102 -1.49 -7.67 -10.75
N VAL A 103 -1.58 -6.52 -11.41
CA VAL A 103 -1.00 -6.35 -12.75
C VAL A 103 0.52 -6.53 -12.70
N PHE A 104 1.18 -5.95 -11.70
CA PHE A 104 2.63 -6.11 -11.54
C PHE A 104 3.02 -7.58 -11.39
N ILE A 105 2.30 -8.33 -10.56
CA ILE A 105 2.57 -9.76 -10.35
C ILE A 105 2.39 -10.52 -11.67
N PHE A 106 1.31 -10.23 -12.38
CA PHE A 106 1.02 -10.89 -13.66
C PHE A 106 2.10 -10.61 -14.71
N VAL A 107 2.53 -9.34 -14.84
CA VAL A 107 3.55 -8.93 -15.80
C VAL A 107 4.93 -9.47 -15.44
N SER A 108 5.25 -9.52 -14.15
CA SER A 108 6.58 -9.92 -13.68
C SER A 108 6.76 -11.43 -13.63
N TRP A 109 5.68 -12.20 -13.46
CA TRP A 109 5.77 -13.64 -13.22
C TRP A 109 6.57 -14.38 -14.28
N PRO A 110 6.30 -14.21 -15.60
CA PRO A 110 7.04 -14.96 -16.61
C PRO A 110 8.50 -14.52 -16.76
N GLN A 111 8.83 -13.32 -16.29
CA GLN A 111 10.19 -12.78 -16.46
C GLN A 111 11.05 -13.03 -15.23
N ASP A 112 10.47 -12.89 -14.03
CA ASP A 112 11.17 -13.08 -12.76
C ASP A 112 10.13 -13.39 -11.68
N SER A 113 9.88 -14.69 -11.48
CA SER A 113 8.89 -15.13 -10.52
C SER A 113 9.22 -14.71 -9.09
N MET A 114 10.51 -14.57 -8.75
CA MET A 114 10.92 -14.10 -7.42
C MET A 114 10.46 -12.66 -7.20
N THR A 115 10.62 -11.79 -8.19
CA THR A 115 10.13 -10.41 -8.13
C THR A 115 8.61 -10.37 -7.94
N ALA A 116 7.87 -11.21 -8.67
CA ALA A 116 6.43 -11.32 -8.52
C ALA A 116 6.06 -11.79 -7.11
N LEU A 117 6.76 -12.79 -6.58
CA LEU A 117 6.52 -13.33 -5.24
C LEU A 117 6.80 -12.30 -4.14
N LEU A 118 7.73 -11.37 -4.35
CA LEU A 118 7.98 -10.29 -3.40
C LEU A 118 6.76 -9.37 -3.21
N PHE A 119 5.89 -9.29 -4.22
CA PHE A 119 4.64 -8.51 -4.15
C PHE A 119 3.45 -9.32 -3.62
N ALA A 120 3.57 -10.63 -3.44
CA ALA A 120 2.46 -11.44 -2.93
C ALA A 120 2.03 -11.03 -1.51
N PRO A 121 2.95 -10.88 -0.53
CA PRO A 121 2.55 -10.37 0.80
C PRO A 121 1.95 -8.97 0.72
N TYR A 122 2.44 -8.14 -0.18
CA TYR A 122 1.91 -6.80 -0.41
C TYR A 122 0.47 -6.86 -0.89
N ALA A 123 0.18 -7.73 -1.87
CA ALA A 123 -1.19 -7.92 -2.37
C ALA A 123 -2.14 -8.37 -1.25
N VAL A 124 -1.70 -9.30 -0.41
CA VAL A 124 -2.50 -9.78 0.74
C VAL A 124 -2.77 -8.66 1.73
N TRP A 125 -1.76 -7.88 2.09
CA TRP A 125 -1.92 -6.78 3.04
C TRP A 125 -2.83 -5.69 2.47
N VAL A 126 -2.66 -5.32 1.20
CA VAL A 126 -3.47 -4.29 0.56
C VAL A 126 -4.91 -4.77 0.39
N ALA A 127 -5.13 -6.06 0.09
CA ALA A 127 -6.48 -6.63 0.05
C ALA A 127 -7.14 -6.53 1.42
N PHE A 128 -6.41 -6.86 2.49
CA PHE A 128 -6.90 -6.70 3.86
C PHE A 128 -7.19 -5.23 4.17
N ALA A 129 -6.28 -4.33 3.83
CA ALA A 129 -6.47 -2.90 4.05
C ALA A 129 -7.66 -2.35 3.26
N THR A 130 -7.93 -2.90 2.06
CA THR A 130 -9.10 -2.52 1.27
C THR A 130 -10.39 -2.91 1.98
N VAL A 131 -10.45 -4.13 2.50
CA VAL A 131 -11.62 -4.60 3.27
C VAL A 131 -11.80 -3.74 4.52
N LEU A 132 -10.71 -3.45 5.23
CA LEU A 132 -10.73 -2.61 6.42
C LEU A 132 -11.22 -1.20 6.07
N ASN A 133 -10.69 -0.60 5.01
CA ASN A 133 -11.08 0.74 4.55
C ASN A 133 -12.57 0.78 4.17
N ALA A 134 -13.03 -0.23 3.44
CA ALA A 134 -14.45 -0.33 3.05
C ALA A 134 -15.35 -0.48 4.26
N ALA A 135 -14.94 -1.30 5.24
CA ALA A 135 -15.70 -1.50 6.47
C ALA A 135 -15.77 -0.21 7.28
N ILE A 136 -14.69 0.54 7.38
CA ILE A 136 -14.67 1.84 8.07
C ILE A 136 -15.62 2.83 7.38
N CYS A 137 -15.60 2.89 6.05
CA CYS A 137 -16.54 3.73 5.29
C CYS A 137 -17.98 3.36 5.58
N ARG A 138 -18.28 2.06 5.59
CA ARG A 138 -19.63 1.56 5.84
C ARG A 138 -20.10 1.87 7.26
N LEU A 139 -19.23 1.66 8.25
CA LEU A 139 -19.58 1.85 9.66
C LEU A 139 -19.73 3.33 10.03
N ASN A 140 -18.98 4.21 9.38
CA ASN A 140 -18.98 5.63 9.70
C ASN A 140 -19.76 6.48 8.67
N ARG A 141 -20.20 5.88 7.58
CA ARG A 141 -20.99 6.50 6.52
C ARG A 141 -20.43 7.83 6.01
N PHE A 142 -19.14 7.85 5.75
CA PHE A 142 -18.51 9.01 5.10
C PHE A 142 -19.00 9.09 3.65
N ALA A 143 -19.58 10.21 3.32
CA ALA A 143 -20.07 10.45 1.98
C ALA A 143 -18.96 10.90 1.04
#